data_0b7a52cd2bebb5b53e9fa28006cbd24e
#
_entry.id   0b7a52cd2bebb5b53e9fa28006cbd24e
#
_cell.length_a   1.000
_cell.length_b   1.000
_cell.length_c   1.000
_cell.angle_alpha   90.00
_cell.angle_beta   90.00
_cell.angle_gamma   90.00
#
_symmetry.space_group_name_H-M   'P 1'
#
loop_
_entity.id
_entity.type
_entity.pdbx_description
1 polymer ?
#
loop_
_entity_poly.entity_id
_entity_poly.type
_entity_poly.pdbx_seq_one_letter_code
_entity_poly.pdbx_strand_id
1 'polypeptide(L)'
;MKDAYSKVEISKTDITTGEELKGAKLQILNKEGEILEEWVTDGKPHLVEKLPVGEELTLREITAPEGYEIAEDVKFTLEDTMEIQKVEMKDARTPETPGVPQTGDNHWKPVLLFVLLGVSVAGLMVTIIYKKKHGKTEKADEAKKEE
;
A
#
# COMPACT_ATOMS: atom_id res chain seq x y z
N MET A 1 12.57 -23.65 -21.11
CA MET A 1 12.67 -22.35 -20.43
C MET A 1 12.94 -22.63 -18.97
N LYS A 2 14.07 -22.21 -18.44
CA LYS A 2 14.31 -22.25 -17.00
C LYS A 2 13.59 -21.04 -16.43
N ASP A 3 12.49 -21.27 -15.71
CA ASP A 3 11.88 -20.21 -14.92
C ASP A 3 12.89 -19.85 -13.82
N ALA A 4 13.55 -18.72 -14.01
CA ALA A 4 14.51 -18.22 -13.06
C ALA A 4 13.76 -17.67 -11.85
N TYR A 5 13.87 -18.35 -10.73
CA TYR A 5 13.33 -17.90 -9.46
C TYR A 5 14.48 -17.38 -8.58
N SER A 6 14.24 -16.25 -7.98
CA SER A 6 15.19 -15.64 -7.05
C SER A 6 14.67 -15.68 -5.63
N LYS A 7 15.59 -15.52 -4.69
CA LYS A 7 15.31 -15.41 -3.26
C LYS A 7 15.49 -13.97 -2.82
N VAL A 8 14.57 -13.47 -2.02
CA VAL A 8 14.65 -12.14 -1.43
C VAL A 8 14.38 -12.20 0.07
N GLU A 9 15.20 -11.50 0.81
CA GLU A 9 14.99 -11.27 2.24
C GLU A 9 14.38 -9.89 2.44
N ILE A 10 13.20 -9.86 3.03
CA ILE A 10 12.46 -8.63 3.30
C ILE A 10 12.63 -8.24 4.76
N SER A 11 13.19 -7.07 4.99
CA SER A 11 13.31 -6.46 6.32
C SER A 11 12.30 -5.35 6.51
N LYS A 12 11.65 -5.34 7.66
CA LYS A 12 10.73 -4.28 8.10
C LYS A 12 11.29 -3.61 9.33
N THR A 13 11.81 -2.40 9.18
CA THR A 13 12.61 -1.75 10.23
C THR A 13 12.07 -0.39 10.66
N ASP A 14 12.40 0.01 11.89
CA ASP A 14 12.21 1.37 12.38
C ASP A 14 13.21 2.31 11.71
N ILE A 15 12.73 3.39 11.10
CA ILE A 15 13.58 4.36 10.37
C ILE A 15 14.62 5.03 11.27
N THR A 16 14.35 5.11 12.57
CA THR A 16 15.22 5.78 13.54
C THR A 16 16.25 4.85 14.18
N THR A 17 15.81 3.64 14.58
CA THR A 17 16.65 2.69 15.33
C THR A 17 17.25 1.61 14.44
N GLY A 18 16.64 1.30 13.30
CA GLY A 18 17.03 0.19 12.44
C GLY A 18 16.64 -1.18 12.97
N GLU A 19 15.87 -1.24 14.04
CA GLU A 19 15.37 -2.50 14.61
C GLU A 19 14.26 -3.09 13.77
N GLU A 20 14.25 -4.42 13.66
CA GLU A 20 13.18 -5.16 12.99
C GLU A 20 11.86 -5.02 13.75
N LEU A 21 10.79 -4.76 13.01
CA LEU A 21 9.45 -4.55 13.54
C LEU A 21 8.58 -5.79 13.37
N LYS A 22 7.75 -6.06 14.35
CA LYS A 22 6.75 -7.13 14.32
C LYS A 22 5.33 -6.58 14.26
N GLY A 23 4.43 -7.33 13.65
CA GLY A 23 3.01 -6.98 13.59
C GLY A 23 2.60 -6.18 12.36
N ALA A 24 3.52 -5.95 11.43
CA ALA A 24 3.19 -5.38 10.13
C ALA A 24 2.65 -6.46 9.18
N LYS A 25 1.54 -6.19 8.53
CA LYS A 25 1.04 -7.05 7.45
C LYS A 25 1.55 -6.56 6.12
N LEU A 26 2.36 -7.38 5.45
CA LEU A 26 3.01 -7.06 4.18
C LEU A 26 2.50 -7.95 3.06
N GLN A 27 2.51 -7.41 1.85
CA GLN A 27 2.20 -8.12 0.61
C GLN A 27 3.26 -7.83 -0.44
N ILE A 28 3.59 -8.82 -1.25
CA ILE A 28 4.32 -8.63 -2.49
C ILE A 28 3.35 -8.80 -3.65
N LEU A 29 3.27 -7.79 -4.50
CA LEU A 29 2.39 -7.74 -5.66
C LEU A 29 3.22 -7.75 -6.94
N ASN A 30 2.69 -8.39 -8.00
CA ASN A 30 3.25 -8.26 -9.33
C ASN A 30 2.77 -6.95 -9.99
N LYS A 31 3.21 -6.69 -11.22
CA LYS A 31 2.82 -5.49 -11.96
C LYS A 31 1.32 -5.42 -12.30
N GLU A 32 0.63 -6.56 -12.31
CA GLU A 32 -0.82 -6.66 -12.52
C GLU A 32 -1.62 -6.43 -11.23
N GLY A 33 -0.94 -6.32 -10.07
CA GLY A 33 -1.57 -6.14 -8.77
C GLY A 33 -2.00 -7.43 -8.09
N GLU A 34 -1.56 -8.58 -8.59
CA GLU A 34 -1.82 -9.87 -7.96
C GLU A 34 -0.90 -10.10 -6.77
N ILE A 35 -1.43 -10.64 -5.69
CA ILE A 35 -0.67 -10.96 -4.48
C ILE A 35 0.13 -12.24 -4.70
N LEU A 36 1.45 -12.12 -4.67
CA LEU A 36 2.38 -13.25 -4.78
C LEU A 36 2.74 -13.84 -3.42
N GLU A 37 2.84 -13.01 -2.39
CA GLU A 37 3.16 -13.40 -1.02
C GLU A 37 2.47 -12.44 -0.05
N GLU A 38 2.00 -12.98 1.09
CA GLU A 38 1.41 -12.19 2.18
C GLU A 38 1.83 -12.80 3.52
N TRP A 39 2.29 -11.96 4.45
CA TRP A 39 2.68 -12.40 5.78
C TRP A 39 2.56 -11.28 6.82
N VAL A 40 2.66 -11.65 8.09
CA VAL A 40 2.79 -10.72 9.20
C VAL A 40 4.21 -10.81 9.75
N THR A 41 4.86 -9.66 9.93
CA THR A 41 6.23 -9.62 10.44
C THR A 41 6.32 -10.09 11.89
N ASP A 42 7.39 -10.80 12.20
CA ASP A 42 7.63 -11.41 13.51
C ASP A 42 8.84 -10.82 14.27
N GLY A 43 9.39 -9.71 13.74
CA GLY A 43 10.60 -9.08 14.28
C GLY A 43 11.90 -9.66 13.73
N LYS A 44 11.81 -10.39 12.63
CA LYS A 44 12.96 -10.95 11.88
C LYS A 44 12.74 -10.71 10.38
N PRO A 45 13.84 -10.66 9.60
CA PRO A 45 13.72 -10.65 8.15
C PRO A 45 12.94 -11.86 7.64
N HIS A 46 12.10 -11.66 6.63
CA HIS A 46 11.30 -12.70 6.01
C HIS A 46 11.90 -13.12 4.67
N LEU A 47 12.22 -14.39 4.53
CA LEU A 47 12.76 -14.95 3.28
C LEU A 47 11.59 -15.39 2.38
N VAL A 48 11.55 -14.85 1.17
CA VAL A 48 10.59 -15.21 0.14
C VAL A 48 11.34 -15.88 -1.01
N GLU A 49 10.87 -17.06 -1.39
CA GLU A 49 11.42 -17.84 -2.49
C GLU A 49 10.42 -17.88 -3.66
N LYS A 50 10.92 -18.21 -4.83
CA LYS A 50 10.12 -18.41 -6.04
C LYS A 50 9.40 -17.16 -6.56
N LEU A 51 10.01 -15.98 -6.39
CA LEU A 51 9.54 -14.77 -7.01
C LEU A 51 10.09 -14.65 -8.45
N PRO A 52 9.32 -14.08 -9.39
CA PRO A 52 9.79 -13.86 -10.73
C PRO A 52 10.95 -12.86 -10.76
N VAL A 53 11.90 -13.08 -11.65
CA VAL A 53 13.04 -12.18 -11.90
C VAL A 53 12.77 -11.28 -13.10
N GLY A 54 13.37 -10.09 -13.11
CA GLY A 54 13.25 -9.15 -14.22
C GLY A 54 11.93 -8.41 -14.34
N GLU A 55 11.00 -8.65 -13.40
CA GLU A 55 9.73 -7.93 -13.31
C GLU A 55 9.74 -6.93 -12.15
N GLU A 56 9.03 -5.82 -12.33
CA GLU A 56 8.80 -4.88 -11.23
C GLU A 56 7.80 -5.47 -10.24
N LEU A 57 8.25 -5.64 -9.00
CA LEU A 57 7.42 -6.10 -7.88
C LEU A 57 7.17 -4.92 -6.93
N THR A 58 6.06 -4.98 -6.23
CA THR A 58 5.68 -3.97 -5.23
C THR A 58 5.56 -4.61 -3.86
N LEU A 59 6.31 -4.11 -2.90
CA LEU A 59 6.14 -4.43 -1.49
C LEU A 59 5.19 -3.41 -0.88
N ARG A 60 4.07 -3.88 -0.39
CA ARG A 60 3.01 -3.04 0.18
C ARG A 60 2.75 -3.39 1.63
N GLU A 61 2.61 -2.38 2.45
CA GLU A 61 2.15 -2.53 3.82
C GLU A 61 0.63 -2.33 3.89
N ILE A 62 -0.07 -3.31 4.43
CA ILE A 62 -1.52 -3.28 4.63
C ILE A 62 -1.87 -2.78 6.02
N THR A 63 -1.10 -3.22 7.02
CA THR A 63 -1.27 -2.84 8.40
C THR A 63 0.08 -2.51 9.00
N ALA A 64 0.23 -1.30 9.53
CA ALA A 64 1.44 -0.90 10.25
C ALA A 64 1.48 -1.52 11.66
N PRO A 65 2.69 -1.73 12.23
CA PRO A 65 2.81 -2.08 13.64
C PRO A 65 2.23 -0.99 14.53
N GLU A 66 1.83 -1.35 15.74
CA GLU A 66 1.31 -0.40 16.73
C GLU A 66 2.33 0.73 17.00
N GLY A 67 1.89 1.97 16.90
CA GLY A 67 2.73 3.16 17.09
C GLY A 67 3.51 3.61 15.85
N TYR A 68 3.23 3.03 14.69
CA TYR A 68 3.87 3.37 13.41
C TYR A 68 2.85 3.79 12.36
N GLU A 69 3.31 4.59 11.41
CA GLU A 69 2.53 4.97 10.24
C GLU A 69 2.73 3.94 9.12
N ILE A 70 1.70 3.75 8.28
CA ILE A 70 1.83 2.89 7.09
C ILE A 70 2.88 3.48 6.16
N ALA A 71 3.88 2.66 5.79
CA ALA A 71 4.91 3.05 4.84
C ALA A 71 4.38 3.11 3.40
N GLU A 72 5.03 3.91 2.58
CA GLU A 72 4.78 3.93 1.14
C GLU A 72 5.21 2.62 0.49
N ASP A 73 4.59 2.27 -0.64
CA ASP A 73 4.95 1.11 -1.44
C ASP A 73 6.42 1.19 -1.87
N VAL A 74 7.13 0.08 -1.74
CA VAL A 74 8.52 -0.07 -2.23
C VAL A 74 8.50 -0.91 -3.50
N LYS A 75 8.95 -0.32 -4.59
CA LYS A 75 9.10 -1.02 -5.87
C LYS A 75 10.51 -1.59 -5.99
N PHE A 76 10.61 -2.83 -6.41
CA PHE A 76 11.89 -3.51 -6.59
C PHE A 76 11.82 -4.51 -7.73
N THR A 77 12.99 -4.82 -8.28
CA THR A 77 13.16 -5.84 -9.32
C THR A 77 14.23 -6.82 -8.87
N LEU A 78 13.95 -8.10 -8.99
CA LEU A 78 14.92 -9.15 -8.64
C LEU A 78 15.77 -9.53 -9.84
N GLU A 79 17.05 -9.73 -9.59
CA GLU A 79 18.01 -10.22 -10.57
C GLU A 79 18.05 -11.74 -10.56
N ASP A 80 18.39 -12.33 -11.70
CA ASP A 80 18.62 -13.79 -11.82
C ASP A 80 19.98 -14.14 -11.23
N THR A 81 19.99 -14.32 -9.91
CA THR A 81 21.18 -14.70 -9.15
C THR A 81 20.83 -15.73 -8.10
N MET A 82 21.80 -16.60 -7.78
CA MET A 82 21.65 -17.57 -6.68
C MET A 82 21.80 -16.94 -5.30
N GLU A 83 22.27 -15.71 -5.23
CA GLU A 83 22.43 -14.96 -3.99
C GLU A 83 21.10 -14.45 -3.46
N ILE A 84 20.97 -14.35 -2.13
CA ILE A 84 19.81 -13.75 -1.48
C ILE A 84 19.89 -12.23 -1.65
N GLN A 85 18.92 -11.65 -2.31
CA GLN A 85 18.77 -10.21 -2.45
C GLN A 85 18.02 -9.66 -1.24
N LYS A 86 18.28 -8.42 -0.89
CA LYS A 86 17.68 -7.77 0.29
C LYS A 86 16.84 -6.57 -0.11
N VAL A 87 15.64 -6.50 0.45
CA VAL A 87 14.75 -5.34 0.32
C VAL A 87 14.34 -4.91 1.72
N GLU A 88 14.45 -3.63 2.00
CA GLU A 88 14.11 -3.03 3.29
C GLU A 88 12.95 -2.05 3.14
N MET A 89 11.96 -2.16 4.02
CA MET A 89 10.89 -1.18 4.17
C MET A 89 10.98 -0.55 5.56
N LYS A 90 11.04 0.76 5.61
CA LYS A 90 11.22 1.53 6.85
C LYS A 90 9.93 2.21 7.27
N ASP A 91 9.60 2.11 8.55
CA ASP A 91 8.47 2.79 9.16
C ASP A 91 8.90 3.96 10.05
N ALA A 92 8.16 5.04 9.92
CA ALA A 92 8.23 6.16 10.85
C ALA A 92 7.24 5.95 12.00
N ARG A 93 7.65 6.30 13.21
CA ARG A 93 6.75 6.34 14.36
C ARG A 93 5.71 7.43 14.18
N THR A 94 4.48 7.14 14.58
CA THR A 94 3.46 8.18 14.69
C THR A 94 3.94 9.25 15.67
N PRO A 95 3.88 10.55 15.29
CA PRO A 95 4.28 11.61 16.20
C PRO A 95 3.43 11.54 17.47
N GLU A 96 4.07 11.36 18.63
CA GLU A 96 3.37 11.55 19.89
C GLU A 96 3.00 13.04 19.99
N THR A 97 1.72 13.35 19.91
CA THR A 97 1.22 14.66 20.26
C THR A 97 1.56 14.90 21.74
N PRO A 98 2.39 15.90 22.09
CA PRO A 98 2.69 16.20 23.48
C PRO A 98 1.36 16.40 24.20
N GLY A 99 1.14 15.58 25.24
CA GLY A 99 -0.12 15.33 25.87
C GLY A 99 -0.99 16.57 26.13
N VAL A 100 -2.08 16.62 25.42
CA VAL A 100 -3.26 17.28 25.92
C VAL A 100 -3.79 16.38 27.06
N PRO A 101 -3.96 16.89 28.28
CA PRO A 101 -4.51 16.08 29.33
C PRO A 101 -5.84 15.51 28.87
N GLN A 102 -5.93 14.20 28.81
CA GLN A 102 -7.16 13.50 28.44
C GLN A 102 -8.21 13.75 29.51
N THR A 103 -9.06 14.71 29.24
CA THR A 103 -10.36 14.76 29.88
C THR A 103 -11.32 13.94 29.02
N GLY A 104 -11.57 12.72 29.46
CA GLY A 104 -12.65 11.80 29.13
C GLY A 104 -13.36 11.88 27.79
N ASP A 105 -13.47 10.74 27.15
CA ASP A 105 -14.59 10.32 26.30
C ASP A 105 -14.81 10.92 24.92
N ASN A 106 -13.79 11.12 24.09
CA ASN A 106 -14.05 11.28 22.66
C ASN A 106 -12.86 10.87 21.78
N HIS A 107 -12.18 9.82 22.18
CA HIS A 107 -10.94 9.39 21.57
C HIS A 107 -11.07 8.92 20.08
N TRP A 108 -12.25 8.62 19.62
CA TRP A 108 -12.39 8.04 18.29
C TRP A 108 -13.09 8.92 17.24
N LYS A 109 -13.59 10.08 17.63
CA LYS A 109 -14.18 11.03 16.68
C LYS A 109 -13.23 11.56 15.61
N PRO A 110 -11.95 11.88 15.88
CA PRO A 110 -11.05 12.36 14.84
C PRO A 110 -10.66 11.28 13.81
N VAL A 111 -10.56 10.02 14.22
CA VAL A 111 -10.25 8.91 13.31
C VAL A 111 -11.39 8.65 12.32
N LEU A 112 -12.63 8.73 12.77
CA LEU A 112 -13.81 8.65 11.92
C LEU A 112 -13.90 9.79 10.89
N LEU A 113 -13.47 11.00 11.26
CA LEU A 113 -13.47 12.15 10.37
C LEU A 113 -12.47 11.99 9.21
N PHE A 114 -11.30 11.42 9.46
CA PHE A 114 -10.31 11.12 8.43
C PHE A 114 -10.75 10.03 7.46
N VAL A 115 -11.42 8.99 7.96
CA VAL A 115 -11.98 7.91 7.13
C VAL A 115 -13.11 8.45 6.25
N LEU A 116 -13.98 9.31 6.77
CA LEU A 116 -15.04 9.97 6.00
C LEU A 116 -14.51 10.91 4.92
N LEU A 117 -13.43 11.66 5.18
CA LEU A 117 -12.77 12.50 4.19
C LEU A 117 -12.11 11.67 3.07
N GLY A 118 -11.49 10.54 3.39
CA GLY A 118 -10.92 9.62 2.41
C GLY A 118 -11.98 9.02 1.47
N VAL A 119 -13.12 8.62 2.00
CA VAL A 119 -14.25 8.09 1.22
C VAL A 119 -14.91 9.19 0.37
N SER A 120 -14.98 10.41 0.87
CA SER A 120 -15.54 11.56 0.16
C SER A 120 -14.74 11.94 -1.09
N VAL A 121 -13.41 11.89 -1.04
CA VAL A 121 -12.54 12.19 -2.19
C VAL A 121 -12.67 11.11 -3.27
N ALA A 122 -12.73 9.83 -2.89
CA ALA A 122 -12.97 8.74 -3.83
C ALA A 122 -14.36 8.81 -4.49
N GLY A 123 -15.40 9.21 -3.74
CA GLY A 123 -16.74 9.41 -4.26
C GLY A 123 -16.84 10.55 -5.27
N LEU A 124 -16.14 11.66 -5.05
CA LEU A 124 -16.08 12.79 -5.96
C LEU A 124 -15.43 12.46 -7.32
N MET A 125 -14.36 11.67 -7.31
CA MET A 125 -13.70 11.20 -8.54
C MET A 125 -14.63 10.34 -9.39
N VAL A 126 -15.37 9.42 -8.78
CA VAL A 126 -16.35 8.56 -9.47
C VAL A 126 -17.49 9.39 -10.07
N THR A 127 -17.97 10.41 -9.37
CA THR A 127 -19.07 11.28 -9.85
C THR A 127 -18.66 12.13 -11.06
N ILE A 128 -17.41 12.61 -11.09
CA ILE A 128 -16.90 13.39 -12.23
C ILE A 128 -16.77 12.52 -13.49
N ILE A 129 -16.32 11.26 -13.34
CA ILE A 129 -16.22 10.30 -14.45
C ILE A 129 -17.63 9.92 -14.96
N TYR A 130 -18.59 9.77 -14.07
CA TYR A 130 -19.98 9.47 -14.44
C TYR A 130 -20.65 10.60 -15.22
N LYS A 131 -20.49 11.86 -14.80
CA LYS A 131 -21.02 13.03 -15.53
C LYS A 131 -20.40 13.20 -16.91
N LYS A 132 -19.11 12.89 -17.07
CA LYS A 132 -18.44 13.00 -18.37
C LYS A 132 -18.89 11.92 -19.36
N LYS A 133 -19.36 10.77 -18.89
CA LYS A 133 -19.85 9.68 -19.74
C LYS A 133 -21.30 9.87 -20.18
N HIS A 134 -22.13 10.50 -19.35
CA HIS A 134 -23.54 10.81 -19.69
C HIS A 134 -23.72 12.10 -20.48
N GLY A 135 -22.82 13.07 -20.37
CA GLY A 135 -22.89 14.31 -21.15
C GLY A 135 -22.59 14.14 -22.66
N LYS A 136 -22.07 12.98 -23.06
CA LYS A 136 -21.79 12.70 -24.47
C LYS A 136 -22.97 12.06 -25.23
N THR A 137 -23.90 11.48 -24.52
CA THR A 137 -25.06 10.81 -25.12
C THR A 137 -26.24 11.77 -25.37
N GLU A 138 -26.37 12.83 -24.60
CA GLU A 138 -27.45 13.81 -24.81
C GLU A 138 -27.24 14.70 -26.05
N LYS A 139 -25.99 14.97 -26.43
CA LYS A 139 -25.70 15.75 -27.64
C LYS A 139 -25.88 14.98 -28.96
N ALA A 140 -25.94 13.67 -28.91
CA ALA A 140 -26.13 12.85 -30.10
C ALA A 140 -27.62 12.70 -30.45
N ASP A 141 -28.52 12.82 -29.46
CA ASP A 141 -29.95 12.71 -29.69
C ASP A 141 -30.61 14.03 -30.19
N GLU A 142 -30.02 15.19 -29.84
CA GLU A 142 -30.53 16.47 -30.37
C GLU A 142 -30.16 16.70 -31.84
N ALA A 143 -29.02 16.18 -32.31
CA ALA A 143 -28.62 16.33 -33.71
C ALA A 143 -29.44 15.47 -34.68
N LYS A 144 -30.24 14.53 -34.19
CA LYS A 144 -31.07 13.64 -35.01
C LYS A 144 -32.51 14.09 -35.17
N LYS A 145 -32.89 15.19 -34.52
CA LYS A 145 -34.26 15.70 -34.51
C LYS A 145 -34.49 16.90 -35.45
N GLU A 146 -33.45 17.39 -36.12
CA GLU A 146 -33.54 18.52 -37.07
C GLU A 146 -33.32 18.13 -38.55
N GLU A 147 -33.47 16.84 -38.89
CA GLU A 147 -33.60 16.43 -40.32
C GLU A 147 -35.00 15.91 -40.60
#